data_1c3a634f49b9c3a19bcfd6ff0989736b
#
_entry.id   1c3a634f49b9c3a19bcfd6ff0989736b
#
_cell.length_a   1.000
_cell.length_b   1.000
_cell.length_c   1.000
_cell.angle_alpha   90.00
_cell.angle_beta   90.00
_cell.angle_gamma   90.00
#
_symmetry.space_group_name_H-M   'P 1'
#
loop_
_entity.id
_entity.type
_entity.pdbx_description
1 polymer ?
#
loop_
_entity_poly.entity_id
_entity_poly.type
_entity_poly.pdbx_seq_one_letter_code
_entity_poly.pdbx_strand_id
1 'polypeptide(L)'
;MCITFYTAKTQFLIDQIESQAGIVLKKIGIPQPEDVLKASACGILTNLEMVKDEVLPNFEKAAKKLLDQERGDALKALSKCLAYISGHYKAALVNKSLITGTEKQLTLMMTPSSSGSRLNATSAKALIDRWWSGRMAEGIRTIRSIKNNAGAVFDIYDD
;
A
#
# COMPACT_ATOMS: atom_id res chain seq x y z
N MET A 1 -0.64 16.45 -14.52
CA MET A 1 -0.09 15.14 -14.12
C MET A 1 -0.73 14.09 -15.03
N CYS A 2 0.05 13.18 -15.59
CA CYS A 2 -0.44 12.06 -16.42
C CYS A 2 -0.06 10.74 -15.72
N ILE A 3 -1.00 9.80 -15.68
CA ILE A 3 -0.79 8.48 -15.10
C ILE A 3 -1.11 7.45 -16.18
N THR A 4 -0.15 6.57 -16.46
CA THR A 4 -0.29 5.50 -17.45
C THR A 4 -0.18 4.14 -16.77
N PHE A 5 -1.20 3.30 -16.93
CA PHE A 5 -1.17 1.92 -16.47
C PHE A 5 -0.58 1.01 -17.54
N TYR A 6 0.30 0.12 -17.15
CA TYR A 6 0.92 -0.84 -18.05
C TYR A 6 1.07 -2.22 -17.37
N THR A 7 1.22 -3.24 -18.19
CA THR A 7 1.51 -4.60 -17.76
C THR A 7 2.92 -5.01 -18.19
N ALA A 8 3.43 -6.11 -17.68
CA ALA A 8 4.72 -6.65 -18.13
C ALA A 8 4.79 -6.88 -19.66
N LYS A 9 3.64 -7.19 -20.29
CA LYS A 9 3.54 -7.40 -21.75
C LYS A 9 3.60 -6.10 -22.54
N THR A 10 3.16 -4.99 -21.95
CA THR A 10 3.08 -3.67 -22.60
C THR A 10 4.17 -2.70 -22.14
N GLN A 11 5.12 -3.17 -21.35
CA GLN A 11 6.20 -2.33 -20.82
C GLN A 11 7.03 -1.69 -21.93
N PHE A 12 7.25 -2.37 -23.05
CA PHE A 12 8.01 -1.82 -24.18
C PHE A 12 7.36 -0.56 -24.79
N LEU A 13 6.05 -0.42 -24.66
CA LEU A 13 5.33 0.80 -25.11
C LEU A 13 5.69 2.01 -24.25
N ILE A 14 6.02 1.80 -22.98
CA ILE A 14 6.47 2.89 -22.08
C ILE A 14 7.78 3.46 -22.59
N ASP A 15 8.74 2.61 -22.95
CA ASP A 15 10.04 3.02 -23.48
C ASP A 15 9.88 3.78 -24.82
N GLN A 16 8.91 3.39 -25.65
CA GLN A 16 8.57 4.11 -26.88
C GLN A 16 7.96 5.49 -26.58
N ILE A 17 7.04 5.58 -25.61
CA ILE A 17 6.42 6.85 -25.21
C ILE A 17 7.50 7.80 -24.67
N GLU A 18 8.38 7.33 -23.80
CA GLU A 18 9.49 8.13 -23.26
C GLU A 18 10.38 8.67 -24.38
N SER A 19 10.72 7.82 -25.34
CA SER A 19 11.56 8.20 -26.47
C SER A 19 10.89 9.19 -27.42
N GLN A 20 9.61 9.00 -27.75
CA GLN A 20 8.88 9.86 -28.68
C GLN A 20 8.49 11.20 -28.07
N ALA A 21 8.12 11.20 -26.79
CA ALA A 21 7.71 12.41 -26.09
C ALA A 21 8.87 13.18 -25.46
N GLY A 22 10.08 12.61 -25.42
CA GLY A 22 11.25 13.21 -24.77
C GLY A 22 11.09 13.39 -23.25
N ILE A 23 10.32 12.50 -22.61
CA ILE A 23 10.00 12.54 -21.17
C ILE A 23 10.53 11.30 -20.48
N VAL A 24 10.68 11.38 -19.15
CA VAL A 24 10.98 10.22 -18.32
C VAL A 24 9.80 9.97 -17.39
N LEU A 25 9.23 8.77 -17.46
CA LEU A 25 8.11 8.37 -16.63
C LEU A 25 8.60 7.74 -15.32
N LYS A 26 8.15 8.27 -14.19
CA LYS A 26 8.43 7.69 -12.89
C LYS A 26 7.60 6.41 -12.72
N LYS A 27 8.27 5.26 -12.66
CA LYS A 27 7.61 3.98 -12.35
C LYS A 27 7.26 3.93 -10.86
N ILE A 28 6.00 3.70 -10.57
CA ILE A 28 5.47 3.54 -9.20
C ILE A 28 4.81 2.17 -9.08
N GLY A 29 4.91 1.57 -7.91
CA GLY A 29 4.22 0.31 -7.59
C GLY A 29 2.73 0.53 -7.33
N ILE A 30 2.03 -0.57 -7.08
CA ILE A 30 0.63 -0.55 -6.66
C ILE A 30 0.58 0.11 -5.27
N PRO A 31 -0.30 1.12 -5.06
CA PRO A 31 -0.49 1.73 -3.75
C PRO A 31 -0.83 0.67 -2.70
N GLN A 32 -0.19 0.74 -1.55
CA GLN A 32 -0.56 -0.12 -0.44
C GLN A 32 -1.83 0.39 0.24
N PRO A 33 -2.56 -0.47 0.95
CA PRO A 33 -3.77 -0.08 1.67
C PRO A 33 -3.58 1.15 2.56
N GLU A 34 -2.45 1.24 3.26
CA GLU A 34 -2.12 2.40 4.09
C GLU A 34 -1.96 3.69 3.28
N ASP A 35 -1.38 3.63 2.08
CA ASP A 35 -1.20 4.80 1.21
C ASP A 35 -2.55 5.32 0.73
N VAL A 36 -3.48 4.40 0.41
CA VAL A 36 -4.85 4.73 0.02
C VAL A 36 -5.59 5.40 1.17
N LEU A 37 -5.48 4.85 2.40
CA LEU A 37 -6.10 5.46 3.58
C LEU A 37 -5.54 6.85 3.88
N LYS A 38 -4.22 7.01 3.86
CA LYS A 38 -3.57 8.31 4.09
C LYS A 38 -4.00 9.33 3.04
N ALA A 39 -4.02 8.95 1.77
CA ALA A 39 -4.47 9.82 0.69
C ALA A 39 -5.94 10.21 0.84
N SER A 40 -6.81 9.25 1.17
CA SER A 40 -8.23 9.51 1.43
C SER A 40 -8.44 10.45 2.61
N ALA A 41 -7.72 10.23 3.73
CA ALA A 41 -7.79 11.10 4.90
C ALA A 41 -7.34 12.53 4.59
N CYS A 42 -6.23 12.71 3.87
CA CYS A 42 -5.78 14.04 3.42
C CYS A 42 -6.79 14.72 2.54
N GLY A 43 -7.41 14.01 1.59
CA GLY A 43 -8.46 14.55 0.73
C GLY A 43 -9.69 15.01 1.52
N ILE A 44 -10.09 14.24 2.55
CA ILE A 44 -11.20 14.63 3.43
C ILE A 44 -10.87 15.90 4.20
N LEU A 45 -9.66 16.02 4.76
CA LEU A 45 -9.26 17.22 5.50
C LEU A 45 -9.35 18.48 4.62
N THR A 46 -8.87 18.40 3.37
CA THR A 46 -9.00 19.49 2.40
C THR A 46 -10.46 19.83 2.09
N ASN A 47 -11.33 18.82 1.98
CA ASN A 47 -12.76 19.04 1.76
C ASN A 47 -13.46 19.66 2.98
N LEU A 48 -13.01 19.31 4.20
CA LEU A 48 -13.54 19.90 5.43
C LEU A 48 -13.27 21.40 5.54
N GLU A 49 -12.19 21.90 4.93
CA GLU A 49 -11.91 23.35 4.87
C GLU A 49 -12.98 24.13 4.10
N MET A 50 -13.74 23.47 3.24
CA MET A 50 -14.83 24.09 2.48
C MET A 50 -16.13 24.20 3.27
N VAL A 51 -16.22 23.60 4.46
CA VAL A 51 -17.41 23.63 5.30
C VAL A 51 -17.51 24.99 5.97
N LYS A 52 -18.61 25.70 5.69
CA LYS A 52 -18.87 27.02 6.28
C LYS A 52 -19.37 26.91 7.70
N ASP A 53 -18.93 27.81 8.57
CA ASP A 53 -19.32 27.87 9.98
C ASP A 53 -20.83 27.97 10.18
N GLU A 54 -21.53 28.61 9.26
CA GLU A 54 -23.01 28.79 9.28
C GLU A 54 -23.77 27.45 9.30
N VAL A 55 -23.16 26.37 8.80
CA VAL A 55 -23.79 25.04 8.73
C VAL A 55 -23.56 24.23 10.02
N LEU A 56 -22.54 24.53 10.79
CA LEU A 56 -22.12 23.76 11.96
C LEU A 56 -23.20 23.62 13.04
N PRO A 57 -24.03 24.66 13.37
CA PRO A 57 -25.07 24.55 14.39
C PRO A 57 -26.07 23.42 14.14
N ASN A 58 -26.31 23.08 12.87
CA ASN A 58 -27.23 22.00 12.50
C ASN A 58 -26.75 20.62 12.93
N PHE A 59 -25.43 20.45 13.09
CA PHE A 59 -24.80 19.19 13.44
C PHE A 59 -24.37 19.09 14.91
N GLU A 60 -24.40 20.17 15.68
CA GLU A 60 -23.93 20.19 17.08
C GLU A 60 -24.59 19.13 17.97
N LYS A 61 -25.92 18.98 17.86
CA LYS A 61 -26.65 17.98 18.67
C LYS A 61 -26.21 16.57 18.37
N ALA A 62 -25.96 16.26 17.08
CA ALA A 62 -25.47 14.95 16.65
C ALA A 62 -24.02 14.72 17.09
N ALA A 63 -23.18 15.75 17.00
CA ALA A 63 -21.80 15.71 17.43
C ALA A 63 -21.68 15.48 18.95
N LYS A 64 -22.49 16.19 19.77
CA LYS A 64 -22.55 15.96 21.22
C LYS A 64 -22.96 14.52 21.54
N LYS A 65 -24.01 14.02 20.90
CA LYS A 65 -24.46 12.63 21.09
C LYS A 65 -23.37 11.62 20.73
N LEU A 66 -22.63 11.83 19.63
CA LEU A 66 -21.52 10.97 19.23
C LEU A 66 -20.38 11.02 20.27
N LEU A 67 -20.06 12.20 20.77
CA LEU A 67 -19.04 12.39 21.80
C LEU A 67 -19.42 11.67 23.10
N ASP A 68 -20.67 11.76 23.50
CA ASP A 68 -21.19 11.04 24.69
C ASP A 68 -21.11 9.52 24.51
N GLN A 69 -21.45 8.99 23.32
CA GLN A 69 -21.29 7.57 22.99
C GLN A 69 -19.85 7.09 23.07
N GLU A 70 -18.89 7.93 22.74
CA GLU A 70 -17.47 7.64 22.87
C GLU A 70 -16.87 8.05 24.23
N ARG A 71 -17.74 8.27 25.25
CA ARG A 71 -17.33 8.63 26.62
C ARG A 71 -16.47 9.89 26.71
N GLY A 72 -16.70 10.85 25.82
CA GLY A 72 -15.94 12.10 25.76
C GLY A 72 -14.64 12.03 24.95
N ASP A 73 -14.32 10.88 24.36
CA ASP A 73 -13.13 10.73 23.50
C ASP A 73 -13.37 11.36 22.13
N ALA A 74 -12.97 12.62 21.99
CA ALA A 74 -13.11 13.41 20.77
C ALA A 74 -12.30 12.82 19.60
N LEU A 75 -11.09 12.30 19.87
CA LEU A 75 -10.24 11.72 18.85
C LEU A 75 -10.91 10.50 18.23
N LYS A 76 -11.46 9.63 19.06
CA LYS A 76 -12.19 8.45 18.61
C LYS A 76 -13.45 8.80 17.84
N ALA A 77 -14.21 9.79 18.30
CA ALA A 77 -15.41 10.28 17.62
C ALA A 77 -15.07 10.82 16.22
N LEU A 78 -14.05 11.69 16.11
CA LEU A 78 -13.58 12.23 14.84
C LEU A 78 -13.03 11.13 13.91
N SER A 79 -12.26 10.18 14.44
CA SER A 79 -11.74 9.05 13.64
C SER A 79 -12.85 8.22 13.03
N LYS A 80 -13.96 7.99 13.76
CA LYS A 80 -15.13 7.31 13.22
C LYS A 80 -15.79 8.10 12.09
N CYS A 81 -15.92 9.42 12.23
CA CYS A 81 -16.47 10.28 11.18
C CYS A 81 -15.58 10.22 9.92
N LEU A 82 -14.27 10.36 10.08
CA LEU A 82 -13.33 10.31 8.95
C LEU A 82 -13.35 8.95 8.27
N ALA A 83 -13.38 7.84 9.02
CA ALA A 83 -13.49 6.50 8.48
C ALA A 83 -14.79 6.31 7.69
N TYR A 84 -15.90 6.85 8.18
CA TYR A 84 -17.18 6.78 7.48
C TYR A 84 -17.18 7.60 6.19
N ILE A 85 -16.69 8.83 6.23
CA ILE A 85 -16.61 9.73 5.07
C ILE A 85 -15.66 9.16 4.00
N SER A 86 -14.57 8.51 4.42
CA SER A 86 -13.62 7.86 3.50
C SER A 86 -14.18 6.64 2.79
N GLY A 87 -15.32 6.10 3.24
CA GLY A 87 -15.89 4.85 2.74
C GLY A 87 -15.20 3.58 3.26
N HIS A 88 -14.14 3.71 4.07
CA HIS A 88 -13.34 2.59 4.58
C HIS A 88 -13.77 2.11 5.98
N TYR A 89 -15.09 2.09 6.25
CA TYR A 89 -15.63 1.78 7.57
C TYR A 89 -16.04 0.32 7.78
N LYS A 90 -16.08 -0.49 6.71
CA LYS A 90 -16.58 -1.87 6.78
C LYS A 90 -15.52 -2.94 6.78
N ALA A 91 -14.33 -2.65 6.30
CA ALA A 91 -13.28 -3.64 6.18
C ALA A 91 -11.91 -3.01 6.51
N ALA A 92 -11.12 -3.72 7.29
CA ALA A 92 -9.69 -3.46 7.32
C ALA A 92 -9.16 -3.65 5.89
N LEU A 93 -8.38 -2.71 5.41
CA LEU A 93 -7.69 -2.88 4.14
C LEU A 93 -6.67 -3.99 4.30
N VAL A 94 -6.77 -4.99 3.44
CA VAL A 94 -5.91 -6.16 3.45
C VAL A 94 -4.70 -5.89 2.56
N ASN A 95 -3.50 -6.18 3.06
CA ASN A 95 -2.29 -6.10 2.26
C ASN A 95 -2.40 -6.98 1.02
N LYS A 96 -1.84 -6.49 -0.08
CA LYS A 96 -1.81 -7.21 -1.36
C LYS A 96 -0.37 -7.37 -1.82
N SER A 97 -0.06 -8.56 -2.31
CA SER A 97 1.23 -8.84 -2.94
C SER A 97 1.56 -7.81 -4.02
N LEU A 98 2.75 -7.25 -3.97
CA LEU A 98 3.28 -6.39 -5.04
C LEU A 98 3.70 -7.19 -6.28
N ILE A 99 3.83 -8.52 -6.16
CA ILE A 99 4.24 -9.42 -7.25
C ILE A 99 3.02 -9.96 -7.99
N THR A 100 1.99 -10.37 -7.24
CA THR A 100 0.83 -11.11 -7.79
C THR A 100 -0.49 -10.37 -7.66
N GLY A 101 -0.59 -9.38 -6.77
CA GLY A 101 -1.84 -8.70 -6.43
C GLY A 101 -2.75 -9.51 -5.50
N THR A 102 -2.32 -10.68 -5.04
CA THR A 102 -3.09 -11.55 -4.16
C THR A 102 -3.28 -10.90 -2.78
N GLU A 103 -4.49 -10.96 -2.25
CA GLU A 103 -4.83 -10.44 -0.91
C GLU A 103 -4.19 -11.27 0.19
N LYS A 104 -4.03 -10.65 1.37
CA LYS A 104 -3.40 -11.23 2.57
C LYS A 104 -1.97 -11.72 2.31
N GLN A 105 -1.25 -11.00 1.51
CA GLN A 105 0.17 -11.28 1.27
C GLN A 105 0.98 -10.00 1.39
N LEU A 106 2.10 -10.09 2.07
CA LEU A 106 3.10 -9.05 2.20
C LEU A 106 4.30 -9.40 1.34
N THR A 107 4.73 -8.48 0.48
CA THR A 107 5.93 -8.66 -0.33
C THR A 107 7.14 -8.15 0.41
N LEU A 108 8.11 -9.01 0.61
CA LEU A 108 9.41 -8.70 1.22
C LEU A 108 10.50 -8.70 0.14
N MET A 109 11.52 -7.89 0.38
CA MET A 109 12.71 -7.82 -0.45
C MET A 109 13.93 -8.22 0.35
N MET A 110 14.70 -9.16 -0.21
CA MET A 110 16.00 -9.59 0.32
C MET A 110 17.11 -9.10 -0.60
N THR A 111 18.04 -8.36 -0.03
CA THR A 111 19.22 -7.84 -0.74
C THR A 111 20.50 -8.32 -0.06
N PRO A 112 21.58 -8.56 -0.80
CA PRO A 112 22.87 -8.86 -0.18
C PRO A 112 23.39 -7.64 0.57
N SER A 113 24.02 -7.87 1.74
CA SER A 113 24.61 -6.79 2.55
C SER A 113 25.91 -6.25 1.95
N SER A 114 26.62 -7.04 1.12
CA SER A 114 27.89 -6.62 0.52
C SER A 114 27.67 -6.01 -0.85
N SER A 115 28.25 -4.87 -1.11
CA SER A 115 28.27 -4.25 -2.43
C SER A 115 28.94 -5.18 -3.44
N GLY A 116 28.27 -5.42 -4.58
CA GLY A 116 28.76 -6.32 -5.64
C GLY A 116 28.34 -7.78 -5.52
N SER A 117 27.79 -8.21 -4.41
CA SER A 117 27.21 -9.55 -4.28
C SER A 117 25.89 -9.66 -5.06
N ARG A 118 25.61 -10.85 -5.58
CA ARG A 118 24.38 -11.13 -6.34
C ARG A 118 23.52 -12.12 -5.58
N LEU A 119 22.22 -11.88 -5.59
CA LEU A 119 21.23 -12.75 -4.98
C LEU A 119 20.09 -12.98 -5.97
N ASN A 120 19.96 -14.19 -6.45
CA ASN A 120 18.86 -14.61 -7.30
C ASN A 120 17.75 -15.31 -6.48
N ALA A 121 16.63 -15.62 -7.11
CA ALA A 121 15.50 -16.29 -6.47
C ALA A 121 15.87 -17.66 -5.88
N THR A 122 16.70 -18.44 -6.56
CA THR A 122 17.14 -19.78 -6.09
C THR A 122 18.00 -19.67 -4.84
N SER A 123 18.99 -18.77 -4.86
CA SER A 123 19.87 -18.53 -3.70
C SER A 123 19.08 -17.95 -2.53
N ALA A 124 18.13 -17.04 -2.79
CA ALA A 124 17.25 -16.49 -1.77
C ALA A 124 16.41 -17.59 -1.13
N LYS A 125 15.82 -18.49 -1.93
CA LYS A 125 15.05 -19.62 -1.41
C LYS A 125 15.92 -20.53 -0.52
N ALA A 126 17.11 -20.88 -0.94
CA ALA A 126 18.03 -21.70 -0.16
C ALA A 126 18.40 -21.06 1.19
N LEU A 127 18.59 -19.72 1.21
CA LEU A 127 18.85 -18.99 2.45
C LEU A 127 17.62 -18.98 3.37
N ILE A 128 16.44 -18.78 2.81
CA ILE A 128 15.17 -18.82 3.55
C ILE A 128 14.97 -20.21 4.16
N ASP A 129 15.10 -21.28 3.37
CA ASP A 129 14.93 -22.65 3.83
C ASP A 129 15.95 -23.02 4.93
N ARG A 130 17.14 -22.39 4.91
CA ARG A 130 18.19 -22.59 5.92
C ARG A 130 17.93 -21.83 7.22
N TRP A 131 17.42 -20.60 7.13
CA TRP A 131 17.27 -19.72 8.30
C TRP A 131 15.87 -19.74 8.92
N TRP A 132 14.86 -20.00 8.10
CA TRP A 132 13.48 -20.07 8.53
C TRP A 132 13.00 -21.51 8.41
N SER A 133 12.84 -22.16 9.55
CA SER A 133 12.31 -23.52 9.62
C SER A 133 10.81 -23.53 9.91
N GLY A 134 10.12 -24.57 9.46
CA GLY A 134 8.73 -24.83 9.77
C GLY A 134 7.73 -23.91 9.06
N ARG A 135 6.71 -23.48 9.79
CA ARG A 135 5.51 -22.79 9.26
C ARG A 135 5.85 -21.53 8.45
N MET A 136 6.93 -20.80 8.80
CA MET A 136 7.34 -19.61 8.05
C MET A 136 7.87 -19.91 6.66
N ALA A 137 8.67 -20.97 6.50
CA ALA A 137 9.18 -21.39 5.20
C ALA A 137 8.06 -21.89 4.26
N GLU A 138 7.05 -22.56 4.84
CA GLU A 138 5.86 -23.03 4.11
C GLU A 138 4.95 -21.88 3.66
N GLY A 139 4.95 -20.77 4.39
CA GLY A 139 4.18 -19.57 4.09
C GLY A 139 4.72 -18.76 2.92
N ILE A 140 5.94 -19.04 2.45
CA ILE A 140 6.55 -18.32 1.33
C ILE A 140 5.97 -18.80 0.01
N ARG A 141 5.48 -17.84 -0.75
CA ARG A 141 4.88 -18.11 -2.05
C ARG A 141 5.83 -17.67 -3.17
N THR A 142 5.37 -16.83 -4.04
CA THR A 142 6.11 -16.40 -5.23
C THR A 142 7.46 -15.78 -4.89
N ILE A 143 8.56 -16.35 -5.38
CA ILE A 143 9.90 -15.75 -5.27
C ILE A 143 10.36 -15.34 -6.66
N ARG A 144 10.87 -14.12 -6.80
CA ARG A 144 11.40 -13.58 -8.07
C ARG A 144 12.70 -12.84 -7.85
N SER A 145 13.62 -12.97 -8.81
CA SER A 145 14.86 -12.19 -8.83
C SER A 145 14.57 -10.75 -9.23
N ILE A 146 15.24 -9.80 -8.60
CA ILE A 146 15.32 -8.42 -9.06
C ILE A 146 16.26 -8.32 -10.24
N LYS A 147 16.09 -7.30 -11.08
CA LYS A 147 16.95 -7.04 -12.25
C LYS A 147 18.43 -7.12 -11.86
N ASN A 148 19.24 -7.77 -12.70
CA ASN A 148 20.67 -8.00 -12.52
C ASN A 148 21.03 -8.83 -11.27
N ASN A 149 20.10 -9.62 -10.73
CA ASN A 149 20.28 -10.38 -9.49
C ASN A 149 20.74 -9.51 -8.30
N ALA A 150 20.28 -8.26 -8.27
CA ALA A 150 20.54 -7.34 -7.16
C ALA A 150 19.82 -7.72 -5.87
N GLY A 151 18.94 -8.73 -5.93
CA GLY A 151 18.16 -9.22 -4.80
C GLY A 151 17.04 -10.15 -5.27
N ALA A 152 16.22 -10.56 -4.33
CA ALA A 152 15.01 -11.32 -4.58
C ALA A 152 13.83 -10.71 -3.81
N VAL A 153 12.65 -10.77 -4.40
CA VAL A 153 11.38 -10.42 -3.76
C VAL A 153 10.55 -11.68 -3.59
N PHE A 154 9.81 -11.75 -2.51
CA PHE A 154 8.95 -12.89 -2.22
C PHE A 154 7.76 -12.48 -1.38
N ASP A 155 6.69 -13.25 -1.48
CA ASP A 155 5.45 -13.04 -0.73
C ASP A 155 5.41 -13.96 0.48
N ILE A 156 4.92 -13.43 1.60
CA ILE A 156 4.55 -14.17 2.80
C ILE A 156 3.09 -13.89 3.13
N TYR A 157 2.45 -14.81 3.85
CA TYR A 157 1.12 -14.53 4.39
C TYR A 157 1.20 -13.44 5.47
N ASP A 158 0.22 -12.55 5.43
CA ASP A 158 -0.04 -11.51 6.42
C ASP A 158 -1.20 -12.02 7.30
N ASP A 159 -0.83 -12.75 8.37
CA ASP A 159 -1.78 -13.33 9.35
C ASP A 159 -2.00 -12.39 10.54
#